data_26823dfbcd81c09a32780ce4554589f4
#
_entry.id   26823dfbcd81c09a32780ce4554589f4
#
_cell.length_a   1.000
_cell.length_b   1.000
_cell.length_c   1.000
_cell.angle_alpha   90.00
_cell.angle_beta   90.00
_cell.angle_gamma   90.00
#
_symmetry.space_group_name_H-M   'P 1'
#
loop_
_entity.id
_entity.type
_entity.pdbx_description
1 polymer ?
#
loop_
_entity_poly.entity_id
_entity_poly.type
_entity_poly.pdbx_seq_one_letter_code
_entity_poly.pdbx_strand_id
1 'polypeptide(L)'
;VLQFKEEFYRHFNIQKDEYFFSKINSLSSFPKGCFGTLKLHNSNLSYFDVGGNFALELEKEGEKASIDFVLNTLRSSFGNTIDKYLIKAHATLWGKNKFFGGSYSSAQPGKAHLRNSLKSSVAEKIFFAGEAISSNYATVHGADLSGKDTAIKVIKVLKL
;
A
#
# COMPACT_ATOMS: atom_id res chain seq x y z
N VAL A 1 2.39 -10.18 -0.42
CA VAL A 1 2.46 -10.93 -1.69
C VAL A 1 2.52 -12.41 -1.38
N LEU A 2 1.70 -13.19 -2.09
CA LEU A 2 1.68 -14.65 -2.00
C LEU A 2 1.98 -15.24 -3.38
N GLN A 3 2.79 -16.28 -3.40
CA GLN A 3 3.06 -17.08 -4.58
C GLN A 3 2.39 -18.44 -4.44
N PHE A 4 1.53 -18.77 -5.39
CA PHE A 4 0.84 -20.05 -5.44
C PHE A 4 1.28 -20.89 -6.63
N LYS A 5 1.07 -22.20 -6.55
CA LYS A 5 1.15 -23.09 -7.72
C LYS A 5 0.04 -22.71 -8.71
N GLU A 6 0.28 -22.91 -10.01
CA GLU A 6 -0.73 -22.62 -11.06
C GLU A 6 -2.03 -23.41 -10.85
N GLU A 7 -1.93 -24.60 -10.23
CA GLU A 7 -3.07 -25.44 -9.89
C GLU A 7 -4.07 -24.77 -8.95
N PHE A 8 -3.63 -23.82 -8.10
CA PHE A 8 -4.51 -23.02 -7.24
C PHE A 8 -5.50 -22.24 -8.08
N TYR A 9 -5.01 -21.49 -9.05
CA TYR A 9 -5.83 -20.64 -9.89
C TYR A 9 -6.80 -21.46 -10.75
N ARG A 10 -6.32 -22.59 -11.28
CA ARG A 10 -7.18 -23.51 -12.04
C ARG A 10 -8.24 -24.19 -11.18
N HIS A 11 -7.88 -24.65 -9.98
CA HIS A 11 -8.80 -25.37 -9.09
C HIS A 11 -9.97 -24.48 -8.66
N PHE A 12 -9.72 -23.21 -8.39
CA PHE A 12 -10.75 -22.26 -7.97
C PHE A 12 -11.29 -21.38 -9.12
N ASN A 13 -10.92 -21.71 -10.37
CA ASN A 13 -11.33 -20.96 -11.57
C ASN A 13 -11.04 -19.45 -11.49
N ILE A 14 -9.91 -19.08 -10.87
CA ILE A 14 -9.49 -17.70 -10.70
C ILE A 14 -8.93 -17.16 -12.01
N GLN A 15 -9.47 -16.03 -12.45
CA GLN A 15 -9.07 -15.38 -13.70
C GLN A 15 -7.87 -14.45 -13.49
N LYS A 16 -7.24 -14.05 -14.61
CA LYS A 16 -6.19 -13.04 -14.60
C LYS A 16 -6.67 -11.75 -13.94
N ASP A 17 -5.86 -11.21 -13.03
CA ASP A 17 -6.11 -9.94 -12.35
C ASP A 17 -7.47 -9.88 -11.62
N GLU A 18 -7.93 -11.01 -11.08
CA GLU A 18 -9.20 -11.08 -10.36
C GLU A 18 -9.09 -10.37 -9.02
N TYR A 19 -10.01 -9.45 -8.76
CA TYR A 19 -10.05 -8.72 -7.49
C TYR A 19 -10.59 -9.58 -6.36
N PHE A 20 -9.95 -9.48 -5.21
CA PHE A 20 -10.36 -10.12 -3.97
C PHE A 20 -10.65 -9.06 -2.90
N PHE A 21 -11.79 -9.18 -2.26
CA PHE A 21 -12.17 -8.35 -1.11
C PHE A 21 -12.58 -9.27 0.05
N SER A 22 -11.93 -9.08 1.20
CA SER A 22 -12.35 -9.79 2.40
C SER A 22 -13.68 -9.27 2.91
N LYS A 23 -14.48 -10.16 3.49
CA LYS A 23 -15.67 -9.74 4.21
C LYS A 23 -15.27 -8.96 5.46
N ILE A 24 -15.76 -7.74 5.60
CA ILE A 24 -15.51 -6.86 6.76
C ILE A 24 -16.74 -6.89 7.66
N ASN A 25 -16.53 -7.09 8.95
CA ASN A 25 -17.61 -6.89 9.92
C ASN A 25 -17.82 -5.39 10.16
N SER A 26 -18.90 -4.85 9.61
CA SER A 26 -19.24 -3.42 9.70
C SER A 26 -19.57 -2.93 11.10
N LEU A 27 -19.83 -3.84 12.05
CA LEU A 27 -20.12 -3.51 13.45
C LEU A 27 -18.83 -3.31 14.27
N SER A 28 -17.66 -3.57 13.71
CA SER A 28 -16.39 -3.33 14.40
C SER A 28 -15.98 -1.86 14.25
N SER A 29 -15.61 -1.22 15.37
CA SER A 29 -15.02 0.12 15.40
C SER A 29 -13.67 0.17 14.65
N PHE A 30 -13.03 -0.98 14.46
CA PHE A 30 -11.79 -1.16 13.70
C PHE A 30 -11.96 -2.29 12.69
N PRO A 31 -12.41 -1.99 11.47
CA PRO A 31 -12.63 -3.02 10.46
C PRO A 31 -11.30 -3.70 10.10
N LYS A 32 -11.26 -5.03 10.26
CA LYS A 32 -10.12 -5.87 9.89
C LYS A 32 -10.41 -6.52 8.55
N GLY A 33 -9.69 -6.14 7.53
CA GLY A 33 -9.89 -6.68 6.20
C GLY A 33 -8.67 -6.44 5.30
N CYS A 34 -8.68 -7.11 4.17
CA CYS A 34 -7.74 -6.89 3.09
C CYS A 34 -8.46 -6.89 1.75
N PHE A 35 -7.85 -6.25 0.78
CA PHE A 35 -8.22 -6.38 -0.61
C PHE A 35 -6.96 -6.68 -1.43
N GLY A 36 -7.12 -7.16 -2.64
CA GLY A 36 -5.97 -7.48 -3.46
C GLY A 36 -6.35 -7.99 -4.83
N THR A 37 -5.33 -8.47 -5.54
CA THR A 37 -5.47 -9.04 -6.88
C THR A 37 -4.87 -10.43 -6.90
N LEU A 38 -5.67 -11.38 -7.29
CA LEU A 38 -5.28 -12.76 -7.55
C LEU A 38 -4.75 -12.89 -8.97
N LYS A 39 -3.78 -13.79 -9.19
CA LYS A 39 -3.18 -14.10 -10.50
C LYS A 39 -2.71 -12.83 -11.25
N LEU A 40 -1.95 -11.99 -10.53
CA LEU A 40 -1.48 -10.68 -11.00
C LEU A 40 -0.74 -10.81 -12.35
N HIS A 41 -1.21 -10.09 -13.36
CA HIS A 41 -0.67 -10.11 -14.73
C HIS A 41 -0.50 -11.52 -15.32
N ASN A 42 -1.41 -12.42 -14.98
CA ASN A 42 -1.37 -13.83 -15.37
C ASN A 42 -0.15 -14.59 -14.82
N SER A 43 0.45 -14.10 -13.75
CA SER A 43 1.55 -14.76 -13.04
C SER A 43 1.04 -15.64 -11.90
N ASN A 44 1.96 -16.37 -11.26
CA ASN A 44 1.68 -17.15 -10.06
C ASN A 44 1.70 -16.31 -8.77
N LEU A 45 1.59 -15.00 -8.88
CA LEU A 45 1.61 -14.05 -7.77
C LEU A 45 0.21 -13.50 -7.52
N SER A 46 -0.08 -13.31 -6.24
CA SER A 46 -1.23 -12.54 -5.76
C SER A 46 -0.74 -11.55 -4.73
N TYR A 47 -1.25 -10.31 -4.75
CA TYR A 47 -0.91 -9.34 -3.72
C TYR A 47 -2.14 -8.89 -2.95
N PHE A 48 -1.93 -8.46 -1.71
CA PHE A 48 -2.98 -8.00 -0.82
C PHE A 48 -2.52 -6.76 -0.08
N ASP A 49 -3.43 -5.82 0.05
CA ASP A 49 -3.25 -4.60 0.80
C ASP A 49 -4.06 -4.64 2.11
N VAL A 50 -3.41 -4.23 3.18
CA VAL A 50 -4.04 -3.98 4.47
C VAL A 50 -3.70 -2.56 4.87
N GLY A 51 -4.68 -1.78 5.31
CA GLY A 51 -4.49 -0.36 5.59
C GLY A 51 -4.91 0.06 7.01
N GLY A 52 -4.69 1.35 7.29
CA GLY A 52 -5.14 1.99 8.51
C GLY A 52 -4.48 1.46 9.78
N ASN A 53 -5.16 1.64 10.91
CA ASN A 53 -4.66 1.22 12.22
C ASN A 53 -4.43 -0.30 12.30
N PHE A 54 -5.21 -1.08 11.57
CA PHE A 54 -5.04 -2.53 11.56
C PHE A 54 -3.73 -2.96 10.89
N ALA A 55 -3.31 -2.28 9.83
CA ALA A 55 -1.99 -2.53 9.24
C ALA A 55 -0.86 -2.24 10.24
N LEU A 56 -0.97 -1.14 11.01
CA LEU A 56 0.00 -0.80 12.05
C LEU A 56 0.05 -1.85 13.16
N GLU A 57 -1.09 -2.44 13.55
CA GLU A 57 -1.13 -3.57 14.49
C GLU A 57 -0.36 -4.77 13.95
N LEU A 58 -0.68 -5.20 12.72
CA LEU A 58 0.00 -6.32 12.07
C LEU A 58 1.50 -6.08 11.90
N GLU A 59 1.90 -4.86 11.53
CA GLU A 59 3.32 -4.53 11.41
C GLU A 59 4.06 -4.59 12.76
N LYS A 60 3.41 -4.24 13.87
CA LYS A 60 3.99 -4.40 15.22
C LYS A 60 4.24 -5.87 15.54
N GLU A 61 3.31 -6.74 15.22
CA GLU A 61 3.42 -8.18 15.41
C GLU A 61 4.43 -8.83 14.44
N GLY A 62 4.64 -8.23 13.28
CA GLY A 62 5.67 -8.62 12.32
C GLY A 62 5.13 -9.25 11.04
N GLU A 63 6.07 -9.62 10.17
CA GLU A 63 5.76 -10.15 8.84
C GLU A 63 4.87 -11.40 8.88
N LYS A 64 5.16 -12.31 9.82
CA LYS A 64 4.38 -13.53 9.96
C LYS A 64 2.91 -13.26 10.27
N ALA A 65 2.61 -12.32 11.15
CA ALA A 65 1.23 -11.96 11.50
C ALA A 65 0.47 -11.43 10.28
N SER A 66 1.11 -10.58 9.48
CA SER A 66 0.54 -10.05 8.23
C SER A 66 0.22 -11.17 7.23
N ILE A 67 1.13 -12.12 7.07
CA ILE A 67 0.95 -13.29 6.20
C ILE A 67 -0.18 -14.18 6.70
N ASP A 68 -0.15 -14.53 8.00
CA ASP A 68 -1.14 -15.41 8.62
C ASP A 68 -2.56 -14.81 8.52
N PHE A 69 -2.69 -13.49 8.68
CA PHE A 69 -3.97 -12.81 8.52
C PHE A 69 -4.54 -13.00 7.11
N VAL A 70 -3.74 -12.73 6.08
CA VAL A 70 -4.18 -12.89 4.68
C VAL A 70 -4.49 -14.34 4.36
N LEU A 71 -3.65 -15.29 4.79
CA LEU A 71 -3.90 -16.71 4.58
C LEU A 71 -5.18 -17.18 5.28
N ASN A 72 -5.45 -16.73 6.51
CA ASN A 72 -6.70 -17.06 7.21
C ASN A 72 -7.92 -16.50 6.49
N THR A 73 -7.80 -15.30 5.94
CA THR A 73 -8.86 -14.69 5.12
C THR A 73 -9.12 -15.51 3.86
N LEU A 74 -8.06 -15.95 3.17
CA LEU A 74 -8.19 -16.82 1.99
C LEU A 74 -8.75 -18.21 2.35
N ARG A 75 -8.33 -18.80 3.48
CA ARG A 75 -8.90 -20.07 3.98
C ARG A 75 -10.40 -19.96 4.23
N SER A 76 -10.86 -18.83 4.74
CA SER A 76 -12.30 -18.58 4.94
C SER A 76 -13.08 -18.52 3.63
N SER A 77 -12.44 -18.14 2.52
CA SER A 77 -13.08 -18.02 1.20
C SER A 77 -12.93 -19.27 0.35
N PHE A 78 -11.77 -19.90 0.38
CA PHE A 78 -11.39 -21.02 -0.50
C PHE A 78 -11.21 -22.36 0.23
N GLY A 79 -11.29 -22.36 1.56
CA GLY A 79 -11.05 -23.55 2.39
C GLY A 79 -9.57 -23.81 2.67
N ASN A 80 -9.30 -24.68 3.64
CA ASN A 80 -7.94 -24.99 4.10
C ASN A 80 -7.05 -25.68 3.06
N THR A 81 -7.64 -26.16 1.98
CA THR A 81 -6.89 -26.81 0.89
C THR A 81 -5.93 -25.86 0.17
N ILE A 82 -6.06 -24.54 0.35
CA ILE A 82 -5.15 -23.55 -0.26
C ILE A 82 -3.70 -23.76 0.17
N ASP A 83 -3.47 -24.26 1.38
CA ASP A 83 -2.13 -24.42 1.96
C ASP A 83 -1.22 -25.32 1.13
N LYS A 84 -1.78 -26.35 0.48
CA LYS A 84 -1.02 -27.24 -0.42
C LYS A 84 -0.52 -26.56 -1.70
N TYR A 85 -1.10 -25.42 -2.04
CA TYR A 85 -0.75 -24.65 -3.23
C TYR A 85 0.21 -23.49 -2.92
N LEU A 86 0.35 -23.07 -1.65
CA LEU A 86 1.24 -21.99 -1.28
C LEU A 86 2.69 -22.40 -1.49
N ILE A 87 3.45 -21.57 -2.21
CA ILE A 87 4.89 -21.77 -2.45
C ILE A 87 5.69 -20.86 -1.53
N LYS A 88 5.35 -19.56 -1.52
CA LYS A 88 6.08 -18.53 -0.79
C LYS A 88 5.15 -17.39 -0.40
N ALA A 89 5.48 -16.72 0.69
CA ALA A 89 4.81 -15.52 1.17
C ALA A 89 5.83 -14.47 1.58
N HIS A 90 5.46 -13.20 1.41
CA HIS A 90 6.25 -12.06 1.87
C HIS A 90 5.32 -10.89 2.18
N ALA A 91 5.57 -10.19 3.29
CA ALA A 91 4.90 -8.95 3.64
C ALA A 91 5.89 -7.82 3.84
N THR A 92 5.57 -6.65 3.30
CA THR A 92 6.32 -5.42 3.54
C THR A 92 5.89 -4.81 4.88
N LEU A 93 6.81 -4.13 5.55
CA LEU A 93 6.59 -3.45 6.83
C LEU A 93 6.95 -1.96 6.67
N TRP A 94 6.21 -1.26 5.81
CA TRP A 94 6.51 0.13 5.44
C TRP A 94 6.46 1.10 6.61
N GLY A 95 5.58 0.87 7.60
CA GLY A 95 5.50 1.68 8.81
C GLY A 95 6.72 1.56 9.72
N LYS A 96 7.44 0.43 9.65
CA LYS A 96 8.70 0.24 10.39
C LYS A 96 9.91 0.85 9.69
N ASN A 97 9.79 1.22 8.43
CA ASN A 97 10.89 1.84 7.71
C ASN A 97 11.04 3.29 8.13
N LYS A 98 12.16 3.62 8.79
CA LYS A 98 12.43 4.96 9.35
C LYS A 98 12.47 6.10 8.30
N PHE A 99 12.64 5.78 7.03
CA PHE A 99 12.68 6.77 5.96
C PHE A 99 11.29 7.02 5.33
N PHE A 100 10.38 6.08 5.46
CA PHE A 100 9.05 6.15 4.86
C PHE A 100 7.95 6.33 5.90
N GLY A 101 7.99 5.56 6.99
CA GLY A 101 7.01 5.64 8.07
C GLY A 101 5.58 5.22 7.66
N GLY A 102 5.42 4.62 6.50
CA GLY A 102 4.14 4.22 5.92
C GLY A 102 4.21 4.03 4.42
N SER A 103 3.06 4.01 3.75
CA SER A 103 2.98 3.93 2.29
C SER A 103 2.80 5.33 1.67
N TYR A 104 1.73 5.56 0.94
CA TYR A 104 1.44 6.88 0.37
C TYR A 104 0.76 7.82 1.39
N SER A 105 0.87 9.13 1.13
CA SER A 105 0.28 10.13 2.02
C SER A 105 -1.25 10.18 1.91
N SER A 106 -1.91 10.39 3.05
CA SER A 106 -3.34 10.69 3.10
C SER A 106 -3.60 11.91 3.98
N ALA A 107 -4.52 12.77 3.58
CA ALA A 107 -4.95 13.86 4.42
C ALA A 107 -6.10 13.42 5.33
N GLN A 108 -6.10 13.87 6.56
CA GLN A 108 -7.26 13.69 7.42
C GLN A 108 -8.50 14.39 6.83
N PRO A 109 -9.71 13.94 7.13
CA PRO A 109 -10.94 14.61 6.68
C PRO A 109 -10.92 16.12 6.97
N GLY A 110 -11.25 16.92 5.98
CA GLY A 110 -11.24 18.40 6.05
C GLY A 110 -9.86 19.06 6.02
N LYS A 111 -8.75 18.30 5.96
CA LYS A 111 -7.38 18.86 6.01
C LYS A 111 -6.62 18.80 4.68
N ALA A 112 -7.26 18.41 3.58
CA ALA A 112 -6.60 18.30 2.26
C ALA A 112 -5.94 19.60 1.79
N HIS A 113 -6.51 20.77 2.12
CA HIS A 113 -5.98 22.09 1.79
C HIS A 113 -4.59 22.37 2.39
N LEU A 114 -4.24 21.71 3.51
CA LEU A 114 -2.95 21.91 4.18
C LEU A 114 -1.77 21.37 3.37
N ARG A 115 -2.00 20.53 2.33
CA ARG A 115 -0.95 20.12 1.39
C ARG A 115 -0.26 21.33 0.72
N ASN A 116 -1.00 22.41 0.48
CA ASN A 116 -0.43 23.62 -0.10
C ASN A 116 0.60 24.29 0.82
N SER A 117 0.41 24.21 2.13
CA SER A 117 1.38 24.74 3.10
C SER A 117 2.71 24.01 3.05
N LEU A 118 2.70 22.71 2.71
CA LEU A 118 3.93 21.90 2.55
C LEU A 118 4.76 22.29 1.32
N LYS A 119 4.20 23.07 0.37
CA LYS A 119 4.91 23.55 -0.82
C LYS A 119 5.84 24.74 -0.53
N SER A 120 5.71 25.34 0.65
CA SER A 120 6.53 26.48 1.05
C SER A 120 7.90 26.01 1.49
N SER A 121 8.95 26.71 1.07
CA SER A 121 10.30 26.48 1.58
C SER A 121 10.44 27.02 3.02
N VAL A 122 11.36 26.44 3.77
CA VAL A 122 11.75 26.97 5.09
C VAL A 122 13.02 27.80 4.94
N ALA A 123 12.90 29.08 5.22
CA ALA A 123 14.00 30.07 5.17
C ALA A 123 14.76 30.05 3.82
N GLU A 124 14.11 29.73 2.72
CA GLU A 124 14.71 29.59 1.38
C GLU A 124 15.93 28.61 1.33
N LYS A 125 16.05 27.74 2.31
CA LYS A 125 17.15 26.76 2.43
C LYS A 125 16.67 25.33 2.40
N ILE A 126 15.46 25.04 2.88
CA ILE A 126 14.89 23.70 2.90
C ILE A 126 13.68 23.68 1.98
N PHE A 127 13.70 22.78 1.04
CA PHE A 127 12.64 22.60 0.04
C PHE A 127 12.10 21.18 0.14
N PHE A 128 10.81 21.02 -0.08
CA PHE A 128 10.14 19.75 -0.05
C PHE A 128 9.68 19.36 -1.45
N ALA A 129 9.82 18.08 -1.76
CA ALA A 129 9.32 17.46 -2.99
C ALA A 129 8.78 16.07 -2.69
N GLY A 130 7.89 15.60 -3.51
CA GLY A 130 7.32 14.26 -3.37
C GLY A 130 5.81 14.25 -3.59
N GLU A 131 5.24 13.04 -3.54
CA GLU A 131 3.79 12.86 -3.77
C GLU A 131 2.94 13.59 -2.72
N ALA A 132 3.41 13.66 -1.48
CA ALA A 132 2.66 14.25 -0.37
C ALA A 132 2.28 15.72 -0.56
N ILE A 133 3.07 16.47 -1.31
CA ILE A 133 2.82 17.90 -1.58
C ILE A 133 2.19 18.14 -2.96
N SER A 134 2.04 17.11 -3.77
CA SER A 134 1.42 17.18 -5.09
C SER A 134 -0.11 17.25 -4.98
N SER A 135 -0.75 17.95 -5.94
CA SER A 135 -2.20 17.84 -6.13
C SER A 135 -2.61 16.43 -6.59
N ASN A 136 -1.72 15.76 -7.29
CA ASN A 136 -1.86 14.36 -7.70
C ASN A 136 -1.16 13.43 -6.69
N TYR A 137 -1.52 13.55 -5.41
CA TYR A 137 -0.92 12.76 -4.32
C TYR A 137 -1.13 11.26 -4.52
N ALA A 138 -0.38 10.46 -3.81
CA ALA A 138 -0.39 9.00 -3.87
C ALA A 138 -0.05 8.43 -5.28
N THR A 139 0.64 9.21 -6.13
CA THR A 139 0.99 8.78 -7.49
C THR A 139 2.44 9.07 -7.83
N VAL A 140 3.03 8.22 -8.67
CA VAL A 140 4.41 8.39 -9.16
C VAL A 140 4.55 9.68 -9.98
N HIS A 141 3.61 9.94 -10.89
CA HIS A 141 3.65 11.16 -11.70
C HIS A 141 3.48 12.44 -10.86
N GLY A 142 2.69 12.37 -9.77
CA GLY A 142 2.58 13.48 -8.84
C GLY A 142 3.90 13.76 -8.11
N ALA A 143 4.63 12.73 -7.73
CA ALA A 143 5.97 12.86 -7.16
C ALA A 143 6.96 13.50 -8.15
N ASP A 144 6.98 13.04 -9.41
CA ASP A 144 7.83 13.57 -10.48
C ASP A 144 7.54 15.05 -10.75
N LEU A 145 6.28 15.42 -10.94
CA LEU A 145 5.88 16.83 -11.15
C LEU A 145 6.30 17.71 -9.97
N SER A 146 6.08 17.26 -8.75
CA SER A 146 6.49 17.99 -7.55
C SER A 146 8.01 18.18 -7.47
N GLY A 147 8.78 17.17 -7.88
CA GLY A 147 10.24 17.25 -7.97
C GLY A 147 10.70 18.32 -8.96
N LYS A 148 10.12 18.34 -10.17
CA LYS A 148 10.40 19.33 -11.21
C LYS A 148 10.08 20.74 -10.76
N ASP A 149 8.89 20.96 -10.18
CA ASP A 149 8.47 22.26 -9.66
C ASP A 149 9.41 22.77 -8.55
N THR A 150 9.84 21.88 -7.68
CA THR A 150 10.75 22.20 -6.58
C THR A 150 12.15 22.53 -7.10
N ALA A 151 12.66 21.79 -8.08
CA ALA A 151 13.94 22.08 -8.71
C ALA A 151 13.97 23.48 -9.33
N ILE A 152 12.90 23.89 -10.03
CA ILE A 152 12.78 25.26 -10.58
C ILE A 152 12.86 26.31 -9.48
N LYS A 153 12.22 26.08 -8.32
CA LYS A 153 12.29 27.00 -7.18
C LYS A 153 13.72 27.13 -6.64
N VAL A 154 14.40 25.99 -6.48
CA VAL A 154 15.79 25.95 -6.01
C VAL A 154 16.73 26.74 -6.95
N ILE A 155 16.61 26.51 -8.26
CA ILE A 155 17.40 27.20 -9.29
C ILE A 155 17.20 28.74 -9.18
N LYS A 156 15.95 29.20 -9.02
CA LYS A 156 15.64 30.61 -8.87
C LYS A 156 16.28 31.21 -7.61
N VAL A 157 16.27 30.51 -6.50
CA VAL A 157 16.89 30.98 -5.23
C VAL A 157 18.41 31.03 -5.35
N LEU A 158 19.00 30.05 -6.02
CA LEU A 158 20.45 29.99 -6.24
C LEU A 158 20.92 30.94 -7.36
N LYS A 159 20.01 31.58 -8.10
CA LYS A 159 20.32 32.44 -9.26
C LYS A 159 21.15 31.75 -10.34
N LEU A 160 20.91 30.45 -10.53
CA LEU A 160 21.52 29.63 -11.58
C LEU A 160 20.77 29.74 -12.91
#